data_50d8db25b410e1ababdbe5d681a5e75c
#
_entry.id   50d8db25b410e1ababdbe5d681a5e75c
#
_cell.length_a   1.000
_cell.length_b   1.000
_cell.length_c   1.000
_cell.angle_alpha   90.00
_cell.angle_beta   90.00
_cell.angle_gamma   90.00
#
_symmetry.space_group_name_H-M   'P 1'
#
loop_
_entity.id
_entity.type
_entity.pdbx_description
1 polymer ?
#
loop_
_entity_poly.entity_id
_entity_poly.type
_entity_poly.pdbx_seq_one_letter_code
_entity_poly.pdbx_strand_id
1 'polypeptide(L)'
;GMMALGGMSYLTGVYLQSVLDMDVLAAAIAGLPMACAVAIFSVGAAKVAAAVGTRNAFVGSVVLTAVGMAGVLTLGVDDGLWMYMLFTTIAGIGFGVQFSLVSEVVVGSVPPERSGAASSISETCFELGTALGLGLLGSLATLVFRGGSDGREFSDTLGDTLRTADGLGASGDALVAAAKVAFVDGMHTAALATTALLTVVAVVLAFVMRP
;
A
#
# COMPACT_ATOMS: atom_id res chain seq x y z
N GLY A 1 2.76 -5.90 -6.91
CA GLY A 1 3.31 -5.63 -5.56
C GLY A 1 3.74 -4.19 -5.40
N MET A 2 4.56 -3.66 -6.32
CA MET A 2 5.03 -2.26 -6.27
C MET A 2 3.91 -1.25 -6.49
N MET A 3 2.93 -1.56 -7.30
CA MET A 3 1.72 -0.76 -7.45
C MET A 3 0.95 -0.65 -6.12
N ALA A 4 0.78 -1.77 -5.43
CA ALA A 4 0.15 -1.81 -4.11
C ALA A 4 0.95 -1.01 -3.07
N LEU A 5 2.27 -1.21 -3.02
CA LEU A 5 3.15 -0.53 -2.08
C LEU A 5 3.13 0.98 -2.30
N GLY A 6 3.39 1.47 -3.53
CA GLY A 6 3.47 2.89 -3.83
C GLY A 6 2.17 3.63 -3.59
N GLY A 7 1.05 3.13 -4.15
CA GLY A 7 -0.26 3.78 -4.01
C GLY A 7 -0.78 3.78 -2.59
N MET A 8 -0.69 2.64 -1.89
CA MET A 8 -1.16 2.55 -0.50
C MET A 8 -0.27 3.29 0.49
N SER A 9 1.05 3.31 0.29
CA SER A 9 1.95 4.11 1.14
C SER A 9 1.63 5.60 1.07
N TYR A 10 1.30 6.11 -0.12
CA TYR A 10 0.86 7.50 -0.29
C TYR A 10 -0.46 7.75 0.46
N LEU A 11 -1.49 6.93 0.23
CA LEU A 11 -2.80 7.12 0.85
C LEU A 11 -2.75 6.99 2.38
N THR A 12 -2.01 6.01 2.89
CA THR A 12 -1.85 5.84 4.34
C THR A 12 -0.97 6.93 4.96
N GLY A 13 -0.03 7.50 4.22
CA GLY A 13 0.73 8.68 4.65
C GLY A 13 -0.16 9.92 4.82
N VAL A 14 -1.08 10.16 3.87
CA VAL A 14 -2.09 11.22 4.00
C VAL A 14 -3.06 10.92 5.16
N TYR A 15 -3.48 9.66 5.33
CA TYR A 15 -4.32 9.23 6.45
C TYR A 15 -3.69 9.56 7.81
N LEU A 16 -2.43 9.21 8.03
CA LEU A 16 -1.75 9.49 9.30
C LEU A 16 -1.65 10.98 9.59
N GLN A 17 -1.34 11.79 8.57
CA GLN A 17 -1.09 13.21 8.77
C GLN A 17 -2.36 14.07 8.75
N SER A 18 -3.33 13.74 7.88
CA SER A 18 -4.51 14.59 7.67
C SER A 18 -5.79 14.05 8.32
N VAL A 19 -5.89 12.75 8.59
CA VAL A 19 -7.04 12.17 9.30
C VAL A 19 -6.75 12.02 10.78
N LEU A 20 -5.58 11.45 11.13
CA LEU A 20 -5.16 11.28 12.54
C LEU A 20 -4.40 12.48 13.11
N ASP A 21 -4.25 13.56 12.33
CA ASP A 21 -3.58 14.82 12.75
C ASP A 21 -2.17 14.60 13.31
N MET A 22 -1.45 13.58 12.82
CA MET A 22 -0.10 13.27 13.27
C MET A 22 0.93 14.22 12.61
N ASP A 23 1.92 14.65 13.37
CA ASP A 23 3.06 15.33 12.78
C ASP A 23 3.90 14.39 11.90
N VAL A 24 4.74 14.97 11.06
CA VAL A 24 5.55 14.21 10.07
C VAL A 24 6.46 13.17 10.75
N LEU A 25 7.02 13.50 11.92
CA LEU A 25 7.93 12.61 12.64
C LEU A 25 7.15 11.43 13.25
N ALA A 26 6.02 11.69 13.89
CA ALA A 26 5.16 10.64 14.44
C ALA A 26 4.64 9.72 13.35
N ALA A 27 4.19 10.25 12.20
CA ALA A 27 3.77 9.46 11.06
C ALA A 27 4.92 8.59 10.50
N ALA A 28 6.15 9.12 10.43
CA ALA A 28 7.32 8.37 10.01
C ALA A 28 7.64 7.21 10.99
N ILE A 29 7.56 7.47 12.30
CA ILE A 29 7.76 6.44 13.34
C ILE A 29 6.70 5.34 13.23
N ALA A 30 5.45 5.71 12.94
CA ALA A 30 4.36 4.75 12.74
C ALA A 30 4.62 3.80 11.54
N GLY A 31 5.38 4.24 10.53
CA GLY A 31 5.80 3.43 9.40
C GLY A 31 6.99 2.50 9.67
N LEU A 32 7.74 2.70 10.76
CA LEU A 32 8.95 1.90 11.05
C LEU A 32 8.68 0.40 11.17
N PRO A 33 7.62 -0.09 11.83
CA PRO A 33 7.38 -1.53 11.92
C PRO A 33 7.25 -2.21 10.56
N MET A 34 6.56 -1.57 9.61
CA MET A 34 6.48 -2.03 8.22
C MET A 34 7.86 -2.05 7.56
N ALA A 35 8.64 -0.98 7.67
CA ALA A 35 9.96 -0.88 7.07
C ALA A 35 10.92 -1.94 7.64
N CYS A 36 10.90 -2.15 8.95
CA CYS A 36 11.67 -3.21 9.61
C CYS A 36 11.24 -4.61 9.12
N ALA A 37 9.93 -4.85 8.98
CA ALA A 37 9.42 -6.11 8.45
C ALA A 37 9.91 -6.36 7.02
N VAL A 38 9.81 -5.36 6.13
CA VAL A 38 10.34 -5.44 4.75
C VAL A 38 11.83 -5.80 4.77
N ALA A 39 12.64 -5.09 5.55
CA ALA A 39 14.09 -5.32 5.63
C ALA A 39 14.44 -6.72 6.13
N ILE A 40 13.84 -7.15 7.26
CA ILE A 40 14.11 -8.45 7.88
C ILE A 40 13.71 -9.59 6.94
N PHE A 41 12.51 -9.53 6.36
CA PHE A 41 11.98 -10.60 5.53
C PHE A 41 12.55 -10.61 4.11
N SER A 42 13.05 -9.49 3.61
CA SER A 42 13.82 -9.44 2.38
C SER A 42 15.13 -10.23 2.51
N VAL A 43 15.89 -10.02 3.60
CA VAL A 43 17.12 -10.81 3.88
C VAL A 43 16.80 -12.27 4.15
N GLY A 44 15.66 -12.55 4.80
CA GLY A 44 15.22 -13.92 5.13
C GLY A 44 14.56 -14.68 3.97
N ALA A 45 14.26 -14.06 2.85
CA ALA A 45 13.44 -14.63 1.79
C ALA A 45 13.99 -15.95 1.23
N ALA A 46 15.29 -16.05 1.00
CA ALA A 46 15.94 -17.28 0.55
C ALA A 46 15.76 -18.45 1.53
N LYS A 47 15.81 -18.18 2.84
CA LYS A 47 15.56 -19.21 3.87
C LYS A 47 14.09 -19.64 3.86
N VAL A 48 13.16 -18.71 3.69
CA VAL A 48 11.74 -19.02 3.57
C VAL A 48 11.49 -19.87 2.32
N ALA A 49 12.07 -19.49 1.17
CA ALA A 49 11.96 -20.27 -0.05
C ALA A 49 12.58 -21.68 0.06
N ALA A 50 13.70 -21.81 0.75
CA ALA A 50 14.31 -23.11 1.00
C ALA A 50 13.46 -24.02 1.92
N ALA A 51 12.73 -23.44 2.89
CA ALA A 51 11.92 -24.19 3.83
C ALA A 51 10.58 -24.67 3.26
N VAL A 52 9.89 -23.80 2.48
CA VAL A 52 8.52 -24.08 1.99
C VAL A 52 8.43 -24.27 0.48
N GLY A 53 9.54 -24.12 -0.22
CA GLY A 53 9.63 -24.09 -1.70
C GLY A 53 9.36 -22.70 -2.27
N THR A 54 10.06 -22.35 -3.35
CA THR A 54 9.99 -21.01 -3.99
C THR A 54 8.57 -20.61 -4.39
N ARG A 55 7.79 -21.55 -4.95
CA ARG A 55 6.38 -21.33 -5.30
C ARG A 55 5.53 -20.92 -4.09
N ASN A 56 5.60 -21.72 -3.01
CA ASN A 56 4.78 -21.47 -1.83
C ASN A 56 5.21 -20.19 -1.10
N ALA A 57 6.51 -19.90 -1.08
CA ALA A 57 7.03 -18.65 -0.54
C ALA A 57 6.52 -17.45 -1.33
N PHE A 58 6.50 -17.55 -2.66
CA PHE A 58 6.02 -16.46 -3.54
C PHE A 58 4.51 -16.25 -3.40
N VAL A 59 3.71 -17.31 -3.55
CA VAL A 59 2.25 -17.23 -3.41
C VAL A 59 1.88 -16.76 -1.99
N GLY A 60 2.51 -17.32 -0.97
CA GLY A 60 2.29 -16.95 0.44
C GLY A 60 2.62 -15.49 0.71
N SER A 61 3.68 -14.94 0.11
CA SER A 61 4.04 -13.54 0.26
C SER A 61 2.99 -12.60 -0.36
N VAL A 62 2.45 -12.95 -1.53
CA VAL A 62 1.37 -12.16 -2.17
C VAL A 62 0.08 -12.22 -1.34
N VAL A 63 -0.28 -13.41 -0.83
CA VAL A 63 -1.44 -13.58 0.05
C VAL A 63 -1.28 -12.76 1.32
N LEU A 64 -0.10 -12.79 1.94
CA LEU A 64 0.17 -12.04 3.17
C LEU A 64 0.06 -10.54 2.94
N THR A 65 0.57 -10.05 1.80
CA THR A 65 0.38 -8.65 1.38
C THR A 65 -1.10 -8.33 1.20
N ALA A 66 -1.87 -9.20 0.54
CA ALA A 66 -3.30 -9.00 0.34
C ALA A 66 -4.06 -8.93 1.67
N VAL A 67 -3.72 -9.79 2.64
CA VAL A 67 -4.31 -9.76 3.99
C VAL A 67 -3.99 -8.45 4.70
N GLY A 68 -2.75 -7.99 4.64
CA GLY A 68 -2.36 -6.70 5.22
C GLY A 68 -3.12 -5.52 4.57
N MET A 69 -3.28 -5.54 3.23
CA MET A 69 -4.06 -4.53 2.52
C MET A 69 -5.55 -4.60 2.85
N ALA A 70 -6.12 -5.79 2.98
CA ALA A 70 -7.50 -5.97 3.44
C ALA A 70 -7.72 -5.42 4.86
N GLY A 71 -6.72 -5.52 5.72
CA GLY A 71 -6.77 -4.94 7.06
C GLY A 71 -6.92 -3.41 7.08
N VAL A 72 -6.46 -2.72 6.04
CA VAL A 72 -6.68 -1.26 5.91
C VAL A 72 -8.18 -0.91 5.84
N LEU A 73 -9.03 -1.84 5.38
CA LEU A 73 -10.50 -1.65 5.36
C LEU A 73 -11.11 -1.52 6.76
N THR A 74 -10.39 -1.84 7.81
CA THR A 74 -10.86 -1.72 9.20
C THR A 74 -10.49 -0.38 9.84
N LEU A 75 -9.72 0.47 9.15
CA LEU A 75 -9.31 1.77 9.66
C LEU A 75 -10.45 2.79 9.54
N GLY A 76 -10.77 3.48 10.62
CA GLY A 76 -11.74 4.57 10.66
C GLY A 76 -11.10 5.93 10.88
N VAL A 77 -11.91 6.96 11.10
CA VAL A 77 -11.43 8.32 11.39
C VAL A 77 -10.89 8.51 12.81
N ASP A 78 -11.35 7.68 13.74
CA ASP A 78 -10.97 7.73 15.16
C ASP A 78 -10.13 6.52 15.59
N ASP A 79 -9.86 5.61 14.65
CA ASP A 79 -9.28 4.32 14.98
C ASP A 79 -7.77 4.35 15.11
N GLY A 80 -7.35 3.50 16.01
CA GLY A 80 -6.03 3.49 16.55
C GLY A 80 -4.91 3.22 15.54
N LEU A 81 -3.89 4.01 15.65
CA LEU A 81 -2.55 3.82 15.12
C LEU A 81 -2.07 2.35 15.19
N TRP A 82 -2.51 1.61 16.22
CA TRP A 82 -2.19 0.21 16.40
C TRP A 82 -2.66 -0.69 15.25
N MET A 83 -3.89 -0.53 14.79
CA MET A 83 -4.43 -1.33 13.66
C MET A 83 -3.67 -1.03 12.37
N TYR A 84 -3.37 0.25 12.10
CA TYR A 84 -2.52 0.65 11.00
C TYR A 84 -1.16 -0.06 11.06
N MET A 85 -0.44 0.05 12.20
CA MET A 85 0.87 -0.56 12.38
C MET A 85 0.83 -2.08 12.20
N LEU A 86 -0.20 -2.75 12.73
CA LEU A 86 -0.38 -4.19 12.61
C LEU A 86 -0.53 -4.62 11.15
N PHE A 87 -1.49 -4.07 10.44
CA PHE A 87 -1.83 -4.51 9.08
C PHE A 87 -0.76 -4.10 8.06
N THR A 88 -0.18 -2.92 8.20
CA THR A 88 0.94 -2.53 7.34
C THR A 88 2.20 -3.36 7.61
N THR A 89 2.46 -3.78 8.84
CA THR A 89 3.55 -4.71 9.16
C THR A 89 3.33 -6.08 8.52
N ILE A 90 2.10 -6.60 8.57
CA ILE A 90 1.75 -7.87 7.89
C ILE A 90 2.00 -7.74 6.38
N ALA A 91 1.56 -6.64 5.77
CA ALA A 91 1.86 -6.37 4.36
C ALA A 91 3.36 -6.27 4.09
N GLY A 92 4.11 -5.61 4.99
CA GLY A 92 5.56 -5.46 4.91
C GLY A 92 6.32 -6.78 4.88
N ILE A 93 5.88 -7.77 5.67
CA ILE A 93 6.43 -9.14 5.62
C ILE A 93 6.28 -9.71 4.21
N GLY A 94 5.08 -9.61 3.63
CA GLY A 94 4.81 -10.07 2.27
C GLY A 94 5.68 -9.34 1.23
N PHE A 95 5.74 -8.02 1.28
CA PHE A 95 6.56 -7.21 0.36
C PHE A 95 8.05 -7.57 0.44
N GLY A 96 8.61 -7.76 1.65
CA GLY A 96 10.01 -8.11 1.83
C GLY A 96 10.37 -9.42 1.13
N VAL A 97 9.60 -10.47 1.36
CA VAL A 97 9.81 -11.77 0.69
C VAL A 97 9.63 -11.65 -0.83
N GLN A 98 8.55 -10.98 -1.28
CA GLN A 98 8.21 -10.84 -2.69
C GLN A 98 9.29 -10.09 -3.47
N PHE A 99 9.76 -8.94 -2.94
CA PHE A 99 10.79 -8.12 -3.57
C PHE A 99 12.09 -8.89 -3.78
N SER A 100 12.55 -9.61 -2.76
CA SER A 100 13.77 -10.40 -2.82
C SER A 100 13.64 -11.57 -3.81
N LEU A 101 12.54 -12.33 -3.75
CA LEU A 101 12.35 -13.50 -4.63
C LEU A 101 12.18 -13.09 -6.09
N VAL A 102 11.52 -11.98 -6.40
CA VAL A 102 11.42 -11.47 -7.79
C VAL A 102 12.79 -11.17 -8.33
N SER A 103 13.62 -10.43 -7.59
CA SER A 103 14.97 -10.07 -8.00
C SER A 103 15.84 -11.30 -8.22
N GLU A 104 15.77 -12.29 -7.31
CA GLU A 104 16.51 -13.54 -7.43
C GLU A 104 16.10 -14.36 -8.67
N VAL A 105 14.79 -14.54 -8.88
CA VAL A 105 14.25 -15.31 -10.02
C VAL A 105 14.60 -14.63 -11.35
N VAL A 106 14.46 -13.31 -11.44
CA VAL A 106 14.75 -12.57 -12.69
C VAL A 106 16.23 -12.64 -13.05
N VAL A 107 17.11 -12.36 -12.09
CA VAL A 107 18.56 -12.41 -12.33
C VAL A 107 19.03 -13.85 -12.59
N GLY A 108 18.50 -14.82 -11.84
CA GLY A 108 18.84 -16.24 -12.01
C GLY A 108 18.30 -16.88 -13.29
N SER A 109 17.37 -16.23 -14.00
CA SER A 109 16.80 -16.75 -15.25
C SER A 109 17.62 -16.45 -16.52
N VAL A 110 18.70 -15.66 -16.39
CA VAL A 110 19.53 -15.22 -17.51
C VAL A 110 21.01 -15.60 -17.30
N PRO A 111 21.80 -15.73 -18.39
CA PRO A 111 23.24 -15.92 -18.26
C PRO A 111 23.91 -14.74 -17.56
N PRO A 112 25.05 -14.96 -16.85
CA PRO A 112 25.74 -13.90 -16.08
C PRO A 112 26.05 -12.63 -16.89
N GLU A 113 26.33 -12.77 -18.18
CA GLU A 113 26.64 -11.65 -19.10
C GLU A 113 25.42 -10.73 -19.32
N ARG A 114 24.21 -11.21 -19.05
CA ARG A 114 22.96 -10.48 -19.23
C ARG A 114 22.31 -10.08 -17.91
N SER A 115 22.92 -10.38 -16.77
CA SER A 115 22.37 -10.08 -15.44
C SER A 115 22.09 -8.59 -15.22
N GLY A 116 22.99 -7.72 -15.75
CA GLY A 116 22.78 -6.27 -15.69
C GLY A 116 21.54 -5.81 -16.46
N ALA A 117 21.28 -6.35 -17.64
CA ALA A 117 20.08 -6.03 -18.42
C ALA A 117 18.80 -6.54 -17.70
N ALA A 118 18.83 -7.74 -17.13
CA ALA A 118 17.72 -8.28 -16.38
C ALA A 118 17.40 -7.43 -15.13
N SER A 119 18.41 -6.99 -14.39
CA SER A 119 18.25 -6.08 -13.24
C SER A 119 17.64 -4.73 -13.65
N SER A 120 18.11 -4.15 -14.76
CA SER A 120 17.57 -2.88 -15.27
C SER A 120 16.09 -2.98 -15.67
N ILE A 121 15.69 -4.10 -16.28
CA ILE A 121 14.28 -4.36 -16.63
C ILE A 121 13.45 -4.49 -15.36
N SER A 122 13.93 -5.24 -14.36
CA SER A 122 13.24 -5.36 -13.06
C SER A 122 13.03 -4.03 -12.40
N GLU A 123 14.07 -3.19 -12.34
CA GLU A 123 13.99 -1.86 -11.74
C GLU A 123 12.98 -0.99 -12.48
N THR A 124 13.01 -1.01 -13.82
CA THR A 124 12.02 -0.30 -14.64
C THR A 124 10.60 -0.76 -14.34
N CYS A 125 10.38 -2.07 -14.15
CA CYS A 125 9.07 -2.62 -13.79
C CYS A 125 8.64 -2.19 -12.37
N PHE A 126 9.58 -2.09 -11.43
CA PHE A 126 9.28 -1.63 -10.07
C PHE A 126 8.88 -0.15 -10.07
N GLU A 127 9.63 0.70 -10.75
CA GLU A 127 9.31 2.12 -10.87
C GLU A 127 7.98 2.36 -11.59
N LEU A 128 7.75 1.63 -12.70
CA LEU A 128 6.48 1.70 -13.41
C LEU A 128 5.32 1.23 -12.52
N GLY A 129 5.50 0.15 -11.76
CA GLY A 129 4.51 -0.33 -10.81
C GLY A 129 4.18 0.74 -9.76
N THR A 130 5.18 1.37 -9.17
CA THR A 130 5.04 2.44 -8.18
C THR A 130 4.28 3.65 -8.77
N ALA A 131 4.68 4.09 -9.98
CA ALA A 131 4.04 5.21 -10.67
C ALA A 131 2.56 4.92 -10.99
N LEU A 132 2.26 3.70 -11.48
CA LEU A 132 0.88 3.26 -11.72
C LEU A 132 0.07 3.18 -10.41
N GLY A 133 0.70 2.75 -9.32
CA GLY A 133 0.07 2.71 -8.00
C GLY A 133 -0.35 4.09 -7.53
N LEU A 134 0.56 5.05 -7.56
CA LEU A 134 0.28 6.44 -7.22
C LEU A 134 -0.82 7.04 -8.12
N GLY A 135 -0.70 6.84 -9.43
CA GLY A 135 -1.65 7.39 -10.39
C GLY A 135 -3.05 6.76 -10.30
N LEU A 136 -3.15 5.44 -10.34
CA LEU A 136 -4.44 4.75 -10.41
C LEU A 136 -5.15 4.71 -9.05
N LEU A 137 -4.44 4.31 -7.99
CA LEU A 137 -5.05 4.21 -6.65
C LEU A 137 -5.32 5.61 -6.07
N GLY A 138 -4.41 6.58 -6.30
CA GLY A 138 -4.64 7.97 -5.92
C GLY A 138 -5.82 8.58 -6.65
N SER A 139 -5.95 8.37 -7.96
CA SER A 139 -7.11 8.84 -8.73
C SER A 139 -8.42 8.19 -8.27
N LEU A 140 -8.39 6.88 -8.00
CA LEU A 140 -9.56 6.15 -7.50
C LEU A 140 -10.01 6.69 -6.14
N ALA A 141 -9.09 6.90 -5.21
CA ALA A 141 -9.38 7.48 -3.91
C ALA A 141 -9.94 8.91 -4.03
N THR A 142 -9.36 9.73 -4.92
CA THR A 142 -9.83 11.10 -5.18
C THR A 142 -11.24 11.12 -5.79
N LEU A 143 -11.56 10.21 -6.70
CA LEU A 143 -12.90 10.09 -7.28
C LEU A 143 -13.94 9.81 -6.20
N VAL A 144 -13.67 8.88 -5.30
CA VAL A 144 -14.57 8.55 -4.18
C VAL A 144 -14.67 9.71 -3.21
N PHE A 145 -13.54 10.34 -2.86
CA PHE A 145 -13.49 11.52 -1.99
C PHE A 145 -14.40 12.63 -2.50
N ARG A 146 -14.28 12.99 -3.79
CA ARG A 146 -15.12 14.01 -4.40
C ARG A 146 -16.61 13.61 -4.47
N GLY A 147 -16.88 12.32 -4.71
CA GLY A 147 -18.24 11.78 -4.71
C GLY A 147 -18.92 11.82 -3.35
N GLY A 148 -18.16 11.73 -2.27
CA GLY A 148 -18.64 11.78 -0.88
C GLY A 148 -18.95 13.18 -0.34
N SER A 149 -18.91 14.21 -1.17
CA SER A 149 -19.15 15.60 -0.76
C SER A 149 -20.59 15.88 -0.30
N ASP A 150 -21.58 15.09 -0.75
CA ASP A 150 -23.01 15.23 -0.41
C ASP A 150 -23.53 16.68 -0.48
N GLY A 151 -23.12 17.41 -1.52
CA GLY A 151 -23.50 18.81 -1.75
C GLY A 151 -22.69 19.82 -0.93
N ARG A 152 -21.64 19.40 -0.19
CA ARG A 152 -20.66 20.32 0.42
C ARG A 152 -19.58 20.67 -0.59
N GLU A 153 -19.02 21.86 -0.47
CA GLU A 153 -17.90 22.27 -1.34
C GLU A 153 -16.57 21.71 -0.82
N PHE A 154 -16.23 20.48 -1.24
CA PHE A 154 -14.87 19.95 -1.06
C PHE A 154 -13.94 20.58 -2.09
N SER A 155 -12.74 20.94 -1.63
CA SER A 155 -11.62 21.26 -2.52
C SER A 155 -11.11 20.00 -3.24
N ASP A 156 -10.14 20.16 -4.14
CA ASP A 156 -9.61 19.06 -4.95
C ASP A 156 -8.96 17.95 -4.11
N THR A 157 -8.44 18.29 -2.94
CA THR A 157 -7.78 17.35 -2.02
C THR A 157 -8.28 17.52 -0.58
N LEU A 158 -8.07 16.49 0.24
CA LEU A 158 -8.35 16.57 1.67
C LEU A 158 -7.59 17.73 2.32
N GLY A 159 -6.29 17.87 2.05
CA GLY A 159 -5.47 18.93 2.64
C GLY A 159 -5.95 20.34 2.28
N ASP A 160 -6.43 20.56 1.05
CA ASP A 160 -7.01 21.84 0.63
C ASP A 160 -8.35 22.09 1.31
N THR A 161 -9.19 21.06 1.45
CA THR A 161 -10.47 21.15 2.15
C THR A 161 -10.27 21.50 3.63
N LEU A 162 -9.29 20.88 4.30
CA LEU A 162 -8.96 21.19 5.70
C LEU A 162 -8.52 22.66 5.86
N ARG A 163 -7.64 23.15 4.97
CA ARG A 163 -7.21 24.57 4.99
C ARG A 163 -8.35 25.55 4.77
N THR A 164 -9.28 25.22 3.89
CA THR A 164 -10.45 26.05 3.63
C THR A 164 -11.39 26.09 4.85
N ALA A 165 -11.50 24.98 5.57
CA ALA A 165 -12.34 24.84 6.75
C ALA A 165 -11.85 25.67 7.97
N ASP A 166 -10.53 25.87 8.11
CA ASP A 166 -9.92 26.59 9.25
C ASP A 166 -10.50 28.00 9.50
N GLY A 167 -11.06 28.64 8.47
CA GLY A 167 -11.67 29.97 8.58
C GLY A 167 -13.18 30.02 8.84
N LEU A 168 -13.88 28.86 8.90
CA LEU A 168 -15.34 28.78 8.85
C LEU A 168 -16.01 28.49 10.22
N GLY A 169 -15.25 28.40 11.31
CA GLY A 169 -15.79 28.10 12.67
C GLY A 169 -16.57 26.77 12.69
N ALA A 170 -17.71 26.74 13.37
CA ALA A 170 -18.51 25.51 13.54
C ALA A 170 -18.95 24.84 12.20
N SER A 171 -19.09 25.61 11.12
CA SER A 171 -19.34 25.07 9.77
C SER A 171 -18.09 24.39 9.21
N GLY A 172 -16.90 24.88 9.57
CA GLY A 172 -15.61 24.28 9.24
C GLY A 172 -15.42 22.93 9.91
N ASP A 173 -15.76 22.80 11.20
CA ASP A 173 -15.65 21.53 11.93
C ASP A 173 -16.48 20.42 11.27
N ALA A 174 -17.71 20.76 10.85
CA ALA A 174 -18.59 19.83 10.14
C ALA A 174 -18.03 19.45 8.74
N LEU A 175 -17.36 20.39 8.06
CA LEU A 175 -16.71 20.14 6.78
C LEU A 175 -15.50 19.24 6.94
N VAL A 176 -14.65 19.49 7.95
CA VAL A 176 -13.49 18.64 8.30
C VAL A 176 -13.91 17.21 8.58
N ALA A 177 -14.92 17.02 9.45
CA ALA A 177 -15.40 15.69 9.79
C ALA A 177 -15.90 14.92 8.55
N ALA A 178 -16.70 15.56 7.70
CA ALA A 178 -17.19 14.96 6.47
C ALA A 178 -16.06 14.63 5.47
N ALA A 179 -15.07 15.52 5.32
CA ALA A 179 -13.94 15.33 4.42
C ALA A 179 -13.04 14.18 4.88
N LYS A 180 -12.79 14.04 6.18
CA LYS A 180 -12.03 12.91 6.76
C LYS A 180 -12.73 11.58 6.47
N VAL A 181 -14.04 11.48 6.66
CA VAL A 181 -14.83 10.29 6.34
C VAL A 181 -14.75 9.96 4.85
N ALA A 182 -15.01 10.92 3.97
CA ALA A 182 -14.95 10.72 2.53
C ALA A 182 -13.55 10.28 2.04
N PHE A 183 -12.48 10.78 2.68
CA PHE A 183 -11.13 10.33 2.37
C PHE A 183 -10.88 8.87 2.79
N VAL A 184 -11.35 8.48 3.98
CA VAL A 184 -11.25 7.10 4.46
C VAL A 184 -12.00 6.15 3.53
N ASP A 185 -13.19 6.52 3.05
CA ASP A 185 -13.95 5.73 2.06
C ASP A 185 -13.19 5.58 0.73
N GLY A 186 -12.53 6.66 0.28
CA GLY A 186 -11.63 6.63 -0.87
C GLY A 186 -10.44 5.69 -0.67
N MET A 187 -9.80 5.75 0.50
CA MET A 187 -8.70 4.86 0.87
C MET A 187 -9.16 3.39 0.96
N HIS A 188 -10.34 3.13 1.52
CA HIS A 188 -10.94 1.79 1.55
C HIS A 188 -11.18 1.25 0.14
N THR A 189 -11.71 2.07 -0.76
CA THR A 189 -11.94 1.65 -2.16
C THR A 189 -10.62 1.29 -2.84
N ALA A 190 -9.56 2.08 -2.64
CA ALA A 190 -8.24 1.76 -3.15
C ALA A 190 -7.65 0.48 -2.51
N ALA A 191 -7.84 0.27 -1.20
CA ALA A 191 -7.42 -0.93 -0.49
C ALA A 191 -8.16 -2.17 -0.99
N LEU A 192 -9.47 -2.07 -1.25
CA LEU A 192 -10.27 -3.14 -1.82
C LEU A 192 -9.79 -3.52 -3.23
N ALA A 193 -9.58 -2.53 -4.10
CA ALA A 193 -9.06 -2.75 -5.45
C ALA A 193 -7.68 -3.42 -5.41
N THR A 194 -6.80 -2.97 -4.52
CA THR A 194 -5.47 -3.54 -4.32
C THR A 194 -5.54 -4.99 -3.83
N THR A 195 -6.39 -5.27 -2.83
CA THR A 195 -6.60 -6.61 -2.28
C THR A 195 -7.14 -7.56 -3.33
N ALA A 196 -8.13 -7.14 -4.12
CA ALA A 196 -8.69 -7.92 -5.22
C ALA A 196 -7.61 -8.25 -6.28
N LEU A 197 -6.83 -7.26 -6.69
CA LEU A 197 -5.73 -7.44 -7.65
C LEU A 197 -4.68 -8.44 -7.13
N LEU A 198 -4.23 -8.27 -5.89
CA LEU A 198 -3.24 -9.17 -5.29
C LEU A 198 -3.79 -10.59 -5.14
N THR A 199 -5.08 -10.74 -4.82
CA THR A 199 -5.73 -12.05 -4.76
C THR A 199 -5.75 -12.73 -6.12
N VAL A 200 -6.10 -12.00 -7.18
CA VAL A 200 -6.05 -12.52 -8.57
C VAL A 200 -4.61 -12.93 -8.92
N VAL A 201 -3.62 -12.11 -8.61
CA VAL A 201 -2.21 -12.43 -8.85
C VAL A 201 -1.79 -13.68 -8.09
N ALA A 202 -2.17 -13.82 -6.80
CA ALA A 202 -1.85 -14.99 -6.00
C ALA A 202 -2.45 -16.29 -6.62
N VAL A 203 -3.71 -16.22 -7.07
CA VAL A 203 -4.39 -17.34 -7.73
C VAL A 203 -3.66 -17.70 -9.04
N VAL A 204 -3.36 -16.72 -9.89
CA VAL A 204 -2.64 -16.95 -11.16
C VAL A 204 -1.28 -17.59 -10.89
N LEU A 205 -0.50 -17.07 -9.95
CA LEU A 205 0.79 -17.65 -9.58
C LEU A 205 0.66 -19.08 -9.05
N ALA A 206 -0.37 -19.37 -8.26
CA ALA A 206 -0.63 -20.71 -7.76
C ALA A 206 -0.90 -21.74 -8.87
N PHE A 207 -1.50 -21.31 -9.99
CA PHE A 207 -1.76 -22.18 -11.14
C PHE A 207 -0.60 -22.25 -12.13
N VAL A 208 0.11 -21.14 -12.35
CA VAL A 208 1.20 -21.05 -13.35
C VAL A 208 2.48 -21.66 -12.82
N MET A 209 2.83 -21.40 -11.57
CA MET A 209 4.02 -21.98 -10.94
C MET A 209 3.70 -23.40 -10.45
N ARG A 210 3.77 -24.38 -11.39
CA ARG A 210 3.64 -25.81 -11.00
C ARG A 210 4.88 -26.26 -10.22
N PRO A 211 4.72 -27.20 -9.27
CA PRO A 211 5.86 -27.77 -8.53
C PRO A 211 6.84 -28.49 -9.44
#